data_9ea6b196d092934eed29fb2194023daa
#
_entry.id   9ea6b196d092934eed29fb2194023daa
#
_cell.length_a   1.000
_cell.length_b   1.000
_cell.length_c   1.000
_cell.angle_alpha   90.00
_cell.angle_beta   90.00
_cell.angle_gamma   90.00
#
_symmetry.space_group_name_H-M   'P 1'
#
loop_
_entity.id
_entity.type
_entity.pdbx_description
1 polymer ?
#
loop_
_entity_poly.entity_id
_entity_poly.type
_entity_poly.pdbx_seq_one_letter_code
_entity_poly.pdbx_strand_id
1 'polypeptide(L)' 'MSDTFIIEICSQAAGIVVRNAEGYRFFAASHRFNALEGQLFRSANEAERAALHIAKGGLIAAA' A
#
# COMPACT_ATOMS: atom_id res chain seq x y z
N MET A 1 -16.06 -0.86 -14.23
CA MET A 1 -14.75 -0.67 -14.07
C MET A 1 -14.36 -0.63 -12.67
N SER A 2 -13.31 -1.21 -12.34
CA SER A 2 -12.88 -1.31 -10.98
C SER A 2 -11.85 -0.23 -10.66
N ASP A 3 -12.06 0.48 -9.59
CA ASP A 3 -11.08 1.45 -9.12
C ASP A 3 -10.29 0.88 -7.96
N THR A 4 -10.37 -0.41 -7.76
CA THR A 4 -9.70 -1.07 -6.66
C THR A 4 -8.59 -1.95 -7.20
N PHE A 5 -7.40 -1.81 -6.62
CA PHE A 5 -6.24 -2.58 -7.05
C PHE A 5 -5.66 -3.30 -5.85
N ILE A 6 -5.38 -4.58 -6.01
CA ILE A 6 -4.79 -5.36 -4.93
C ILE A 6 -3.28 -5.19 -4.97
N ILE A 7 -2.71 -4.90 -3.82
CA ILE A 7 -1.27 -4.76 -3.69
C ILE A 7 -0.74 -6.04 -3.06
N GLU A 8 0.06 -6.77 -3.82
CA GLU A 8 0.63 -8.03 -3.34
C GLU A 8 2.14 -7.91 -3.26
N ILE A 9 2.68 -8.37 -2.17
CA ILE A 9 4.12 -8.36 -1.95
C ILE A 9 4.53 -9.76 -1.53
N CYS A 10 5.43 -10.37 -2.29
CA CYS A 10 5.93 -11.71 -1.97
C CYS A 10 4.80 -12.70 -1.78
N SER A 11 3.84 -12.68 -2.67
CA SER A 11 2.69 -13.59 -2.67
C SER A 11 1.73 -13.36 -1.52
N GLN A 12 1.88 -12.25 -0.82
CA GLN A 12 0.96 -11.91 0.26
C GLN A 12 0.23 -10.63 -0.08
N ALA A 13 -1.03 -10.58 0.27
CA ALA A 13 -1.80 -9.36 0.06
C ALA A 13 -1.40 -8.34 1.10
N ALA A 14 -0.80 -7.26 0.67
CA ALA A 14 -0.44 -6.18 1.56
C ALA A 14 -1.64 -5.30 1.86
N GLY A 15 -2.51 -5.17 0.89
CA GLY A 15 -3.68 -4.35 1.05
C GLY A 15 -4.27 -4.04 -0.30
N ILE A 16 -5.15 -3.08 -0.33
CA ILE A 16 -5.73 -2.62 -1.59
C ILE A 16 -5.60 -1.12 -1.66
N VAL A 17 -5.63 -0.58 -2.86
CA VAL A 17 -5.76 0.84 -3.05
C VAL A 17 -7.02 1.11 -3.83
N VAL A 18 -7.72 2.15 -3.43
CA VAL A 18 -8.95 2.55 -4.09
C VAL A 18 -8.72 3.92 -4.72
N ARG A 19 -8.95 3.99 -6.01
CA ARG A 19 -8.76 5.23 -6.72
C ARG A 19 -9.95 6.16 -6.49
N ASN A 20 -9.64 7.41 -6.20
CA ASN A 20 -10.68 8.42 -6.06
C ASN A 20 -10.12 9.75 -6.56
N ALA A 21 -10.89 10.81 -6.35
CA ALA A 21 -10.51 12.12 -6.88
C ALA A 21 -9.19 12.62 -6.31
N GLU A 22 -8.83 12.15 -5.14
CA GLU A 22 -7.61 12.62 -4.48
C GLU A 22 -6.39 11.77 -4.77
N GLY A 23 -6.60 10.58 -5.33
CA GLY A 23 -5.52 9.69 -5.61
C GLY A 23 -5.88 8.27 -5.24
N TYR A 24 -4.90 7.50 -4.87
CA TYR A 24 -5.09 6.09 -4.51
C TYR A 24 -4.92 5.94 -3.01
N ARG A 25 -6.02 5.66 -2.34
CA ARG A 25 -6.00 5.50 -0.88
C ARG A 25 -5.74 4.05 -0.52
N PHE A 26 -4.81 3.85 0.37
CA PHE A 26 -4.40 2.50 0.76
C PHE A 26 -5.23 2.01 1.95
N PHE A 27 -5.64 0.75 1.87
CA PHE A 27 -6.31 0.07 2.98
C PHE A 27 -5.53 -1.20 3.26
N ALA A 28 -4.92 -1.24 4.44
CA ALA A 28 -4.04 -2.35 4.79
C ALA A 28 -4.85 -3.62 5.00
N ALA A 29 -4.36 -4.72 4.45
CA ALA A 29 -4.99 -6.03 4.65
C ALA A 29 -4.39 -6.74 5.85
N SER A 30 -3.28 -6.25 6.36
CA SER A 30 -2.62 -6.92 7.45
C SER A 30 -1.97 -5.88 8.34
N HIS A 31 -1.82 -6.24 9.59
CA HIS A 31 -1.22 -5.39 10.59
C HIS A 31 0.13 -4.86 10.18
N ARG A 32 0.85 -5.70 9.48
CA ARG A 32 2.19 -5.38 9.05
C ARG A 32 2.26 -4.11 8.24
N PHE A 33 1.21 -3.80 7.51
CA PHE A 33 1.18 -2.65 6.63
C PHE A 33 0.34 -1.50 7.17
N ASN A 34 0.06 -1.53 8.45
CA ASN A 34 -0.74 -0.48 9.06
C ASN A 34 -0.15 0.90 8.91
N ALA A 35 1.16 0.99 8.74
CA ALA A 35 1.80 2.28 8.55
C ALA A 35 1.32 2.98 7.29
N LEU A 36 0.79 2.21 6.34
CA LEU A 36 0.29 2.75 5.09
C LEU A 36 -1.22 3.01 5.11
N GLU A 37 -1.87 2.57 6.16
CA GLU A 37 -3.32 2.67 6.23
C GLU A 37 -3.77 4.12 6.07
N GLY A 38 -4.66 4.36 5.12
CA GLY A 38 -5.21 5.68 4.91
C GLY A 38 -4.33 6.62 4.11
N GLN A 39 -3.14 6.20 3.75
CA GLN A 39 -2.27 7.06 2.97
C GLN A 39 -2.74 7.19 1.53
N LEU A 40 -2.47 8.33 0.95
CA LEU A 40 -2.79 8.57 -0.44
C LEU A 40 -1.53 8.49 -1.28
N PHE A 41 -1.63 7.78 -2.39
CA PHE A 41 -0.54 7.63 -3.32
C PHE A 41 -0.97 8.17 -4.67
N ARG A 42 0.00 8.50 -5.50
CA ARG A 42 -0.31 9.00 -6.83
C ARG A 42 -0.70 7.92 -7.79
N SER A 43 -0.30 6.69 -7.51
CA SER A 43 -0.61 5.58 -8.37
C SER A 43 -0.54 4.29 -7.57
N ALA A 44 -1.12 3.24 -8.14
CA ALA A 44 -1.02 1.93 -7.51
C ALA A 44 0.43 1.47 -7.42
N ASN A 45 1.23 1.86 -8.39
CA ASN A 45 2.64 1.51 -8.40
C ASN A 45 3.38 2.11 -7.22
N GLU A 46 3.07 3.35 -6.89
CA GLU A 46 3.66 4.00 -5.74
C GLU A 46 3.29 3.29 -4.45
N ALA A 47 2.03 2.88 -4.35
CA ALA A 47 1.58 2.16 -3.18
C ALA A 47 2.30 0.83 -3.05
N GLU A 48 2.51 0.17 -4.18
CA GLU A 48 3.22 -1.10 -4.19
C GLU A 48 4.65 -0.93 -3.70
N ARG A 49 5.31 0.12 -4.14
CA ARG A 49 6.67 0.38 -3.69
C ARG A 49 6.74 0.62 -2.20
N ALA A 50 5.79 1.38 -1.69
CA ALA A 50 5.76 1.65 -0.26
C ALA A 50 5.56 0.37 0.52
N ALA A 51 4.67 -0.49 0.05
CA ALA A 51 4.42 -1.76 0.71
C ALA A 51 5.66 -2.65 0.65
N LEU A 52 6.34 -2.65 -0.49
CA LEU A 52 7.54 -3.45 -0.63
C LEU A 52 8.62 -2.99 0.34
N HIS A 53 8.72 -1.70 0.52
CA HIS A 53 9.69 -1.15 1.45
C HIS A 53 9.45 -1.65 2.87
N ILE A 54 8.19 -1.69 3.28
CA ILE A 54 7.84 -2.20 4.59
C ILE A 54 8.12 -3.69 4.68
N ALA A 55 7.80 -4.42 3.62
CA ALA A 55 8.01 -5.86 3.61
C ALA A 55 9.48 -6.22 3.76
N LYS A 56 10.34 -5.34 3.31
CA LYS A 56 11.77 -5.57 3.45
C LYS A 56 12.31 -5.16 4.81
N GLY A 57 11.44 -4.73 5.70
CA GLY A 57 11.85 -4.30 7.01
C GLY A 57 12.32 -2.89 7.04
N GLY A 58 11.94 -2.17 6.08
CA GLY A 58 12.39 -0.92 6.01
C GLY A 58 11.81 0.13 6.79
N LEU A 59 11.61 0.15 7.46
CA LEU A 59 11.09 0.97 8.06
C LEU A 59 11.61 1.90 8.54
N ILE A 60 11.64 2.21 8.47
CA ILE A 60 11.68 3.04 8.79
C ILE A 60 12.22 3.46 9.62
N ALA A 61 12.10 3.11 9.90
CA ALA A 61 12.49 3.33 10.60
C ALA A 61 13.48 3.93 10.76
N ALA A 62 13.61 3.90 10.58
CA ALA A 62 14.41 4.24 10.57
C ALA A 62 14.85 5.09 10.99
N ALA A 63 14.73 5.23 11.15
CA ALA A 63 15.11 5.87 11.38
C ALA A 63 15.64 6.31 11.80
#